data_272785878cb21ad22682387a36ffc23d
#
_entry.id   272785878cb21ad22682387a36ffc23d
#
_cell.length_a   1.000
_cell.length_b   1.000
_cell.length_c   1.000
_cell.angle_alpha   90.00
_cell.angle_beta   90.00
_cell.angle_gamma   90.00
#
_symmetry.space_group_name_H-M   'P 1'
#
loop_
_entity.id
_entity.type
_entity.pdbx_description
1 polymer ?
#
loop_
_entity_poly.entity_id
_entity_poly.type
_entity_poly.pdbx_seq_one_letter_code
_entity_poly.pdbx_strand_id
1 'polypeptide(L)'
;MTIEKINHPYLTAIKRTDLSVPVRYLMQHSLLRGRILDFGCGFGYDTDELKRRGYDIIGYDYYYRPEYPEGKFDTIFCVYVLNVLEPYAQAEVMMNVSNLLSPKGTAYFAVRRDIKEVGFRFHAIYREYTYQCNVRLPFLSLECNSSYELYRYNHFNKLPRKKGETCSFCNLSRSVEVICETATCVAFYDGYPVSPGHALIIPKRHVASYFDLTNHEREAMNIMLQYVKQKIDERYHPDGYNIGINVNEAAGQSVFHVHMHLIPRYKGDVKNPKGGVRGVIPGKQQYRMRQERFKDDSSIVEECRKSYTLEERRAKHSNAYMSWNDESDKVLCRMFDEGNTIDSLSEFFKRSKGAIISRLKKIGKIEEL
;
A
#
# COMPACT_ATOMS: atom_id res chain seq x y z
N MET A 1 23.49 -7.77 14.42
CA MET A 1 22.32 -6.87 14.57
C MET A 1 22.45 -5.79 13.50
N THR A 2 21.61 -5.83 12.47
CA THR A 2 21.50 -4.73 11.50
C THR A 2 20.80 -3.58 12.22
N ILE A 3 21.51 -2.47 12.40
CA ILE A 3 20.91 -1.25 12.96
C ILE A 3 19.87 -0.78 11.93
N GLU A 4 18.61 -0.73 12.34
CA GLU A 4 17.52 -0.18 11.54
C GLU A 4 17.78 1.31 11.33
N LYS A 5 17.93 1.73 10.08
CA LYS A 5 18.18 3.13 9.73
C LYS A 5 16.85 3.85 9.64
N ILE A 6 16.57 4.72 10.59
CA ILE A 6 15.37 5.57 10.59
C ILE A 6 15.67 6.85 9.82
N ASN A 7 14.77 7.21 8.90
CA ASN A 7 14.88 8.46 8.14
C ASN A 7 14.40 9.66 8.95
N HIS A 8 15.21 10.71 9.02
CA HIS A 8 14.87 11.99 9.65
C HIS A 8 14.87 13.11 8.59
N PRO A 9 13.85 13.18 7.70
CA PRO A 9 13.84 14.09 6.55
C PRO A 9 13.88 15.57 6.95
N TYR A 10 13.35 15.95 8.11
CA TYR A 10 13.38 17.32 8.61
C TYR A 10 14.80 17.89 8.80
N LEU A 11 15.81 17.04 9.00
CA LEU A 11 17.21 17.44 9.09
C LEU A 11 17.79 17.94 7.75
N THR A 12 17.09 17.73 6.64
CA THR A 12 17.49 18.20 5.31
C THR A 12 16.96 19.60 4.98
N ALA A 13 16.11 20.18 5.84
CA ALA A 13 15.57 21.51 5.63
C ALA A 13 16.69 22.58 5.66
N ILE A 14 16.62 23.51 4.73
CA ILE A 14 17.65 24.56 4.55
C ILE A 14 17.06 25.92 4.97
N LYS A 15 17.76 26.64 5.84
CA LYS A 15 17.46 28.06 6.11
C LYS A 15 17.81 28.88 4.86
N ARG A 16 16.81 29.50 4.26
CA ARG A 16 16.94 30.30 3.04
C ARG A 16 16.95 31.79 3.36
N THR A 17 17.59 32.57 2.49
CA THR A 17 17.55 34.03 2.46
C THR A 17 16.84 34.56 1.22
N ASP A 18 16.58 33.68 0.26
CA ASP A 18 15.88 33.97 -0.99
C ASP A 18 14.83 32.89 -1.30
N LEU A 19 13.83 33.24 -2.11
CA LEU A 19 12.86 32.28 -2.65
C LEU A 19 13.59 31.12 -3.37
N SER A 20 13.10 29.92 -3.17
CA SER A 20 13.61 28.76 -3.91
C SER A 20 13.45 28.95 -5.41
N VAL A 21 14.37 28.37 -6.19
CA VAL A 21 14.37 28.50 -7.66
C VAL A 21 13.03 28.07 -8.28
N PRO A 22 12.42 26.93 -7.88
CA PRO A 22 11.12 26.53 -8.40
C PRO A 22 10.02 27.52 -8.07
N VAL A 23 9.98 28.10 -6.85
CA VAL A 23 8.97 29.09 -6.45
C VAL A 23 9.13 30.39 -7.21
N ARG A 24 10.37 30.85 -7.46
CA ARG A 24 10.62 31.99 -8.36
C ARG A 24 10.08 31.75 -9.76
N TYR A 25 10.31 30.54 -10.33
CA TYR A 25 9.75 30.15 -11.61
C TYR A 25 8.23 30.24 -11.61
N LEU A 26 7.56 29.65 -10.60
CA LEU A 26 6.09 29.69 -10.49
C LEU A 26 5.56 31.12 -10.44
N MET A 27 6.22 31.99 -9.69
CA MET A 27 5.87 33.40 -9.57
C MET A 27 6.06 34.16 -10.89
N GLN A 28 7.22 34.00 -11.55
CA GLN A 28 7.54 34.67 -12.81
C GLN A 28 6.59 34.31 -13.95
N HIS A 29 6.08 33.06 -13.95
CA HIS A 29 5.12 32.58 -14.95
C HIS A 29 3.65 32.75 -14.51
N SER A 30 3.37 33.50 -13.43
CA SER A 30 2.02 33.75 -12.91
C SER A 30 1.21 32.47 -12.67
N LEU A 31 1.90 31.43 -12.16
CA LEU A 31 1.31 30.11 -11.90
C LEU A 31 0.75 29.99 -10.48
N LEU A 32 1.09 30.91 -9.57
CA LEU A 32 0.56 30.98 -8.21
C LEU A 32 -0.79 31.74 -8.23
N ARG A 33 -1.90 31.05 -7.94
CA ARG A 33 -3.26 31.62 -8.05
C ARG A 33 -4.14 31.15 -6.90
N GLY A 34 -5.09 32.00 -6.50
CA GLY A 34 -6.08 31.71 -5.48
C GLY A 34 -5.45 31.43 -4.11
N ARG A 35 -6.07 30.55 -3.34
CA ARG A 35 -5.57 30.10 -2.05
C ARG A 35 -4.43 29.10 -2.24
N ILE A 36 -3.26 29.39 -1.66
CA ILE A 36 -2.02 28.65 -1.93
C ILE A 36 -1.59 27.88 -0.69
N LEU A 37 -1.03 26.68 -0.91
CA LEU A 37 -0.37 25.88 0.12
C LEU A 37 1.08 25.56 -0.29
N ASP A 38 2.01 25.86 0.59
CA ASP A 38 3.39 25.38 0.55
C ASP A 38 3.47 24.08 1.37
N PHE A 39 3.45 22.94 0.70
CA PHE A 39 3.43 21.62 1.35
C PHE A 39 4.86 21.08 1.52
N GLY A 40 5.31 20.97 2.77
CA GLY A 40 6.70 20.68 3.14
C GLY A 40 7.55 21.94 3.12
N CYS A 41 7.05 23.02 3.72
CA CYS A 41 7.64 24.35 3.69
C CYS A 41 8.96 24.47 4.50
N GLY A 42 9.33 23.45 5.28
CA GLY A 42 10.49 23.49 6.17
C GLY A 42 10.40 24.69 7.12
N PHE A 43 11.47 25.51 7.16
CA PHE A 43 11.48 26.73 7.98
C PHE A 43 10.49 27.83 7.51
N GLY A 44 9.88 27.67 6.32
CA GLY A 44 8.79 28.52 5.84
C GLY A 44 9.21 29.81 5.12
N TYR A 45 10.45 29.94 4.67
CA TYR A 45 10.90 31.18 4.01
C TYR A 45 10.08 31.49 2.74
N ASP A 46 9.83 30.52 1.87
CA ASP A 46 9.04 30.72 0.65
C ASP A 46 7.61 31.17 0.98
N THR A 47 6.99 30.54 1.99
CA THR A 47 5.67 30.91 2.50
C THR A 47 5.63 32.34 3.00
N ASP A 48 6.55 32.70 3.90
CA ASP A 48 6.54 34.01 4.58
C ASP A 48 6.85 35.16 3.59
N GLU A 49 7.76 34.93 2.64
CA GLU A 49 8.09 35.90 1.60
C GLU A 49 6.94 36.13 0.61
N LEU A 50 6.26 35.03 0.18
CA LEU A 50 5.08 35.13 -0.69
C LEU A 50 3.93 35.82 0.04
N LYS A 51 3.72 35.53 1.33
CA LYS A 51 2.73 36.25 2.16
C LYS A 51 3.02 37.73 2.26
N ARG A 52 4.29 38.11 2.45
CA ARG A 52 4.73 39.52 2.46
C ARG A 52 4.47 40.21 1.10
N ARG A 53 4.50 39.49 0.00
CA ARG A 53 4.16 39.99 -1.34
C ARG A 53 2.66 40.02 -1.64
N GLY A 54 1.80 39.68 -0.68
CA GLY A 54 0.35 39.77 -0.78
C GLY A 54 -0.35 38.52 -1.34
N TYR A 55 0.34 37.37 -1.43
CA TYR A 55 -0.32 36.09 -1.77
C TYR A 55 -1.11 35.54 -0.58
N ASP A 56 -2.29 34.96 -0.85
CA ASP A 56 -3.05 34.19 0.12
C ASP A 56 -2.43 32.80 0.25
N ILE A 57 -1.49 32.64 1.17
CA ILE A 57 -0.68 31.43 1.32
C ILE A 57 -0.54 31.01 2.77
N ILE A 58 -0.58 29.70 3.00
CA ILE A 58 -0.15 29.06 4.24
C ILE A 58 0.94 28.02 3.96
N GLY A 59 1.79 27.75 4.96
CA GLY A 59 2.81 26.71 4.90
C GLY A 59 2.49 25.59 5.87
N TYR A 60 2.69 24.37 5.42
CA TYR A 60 2.62 23.17 6.23
C TYR A 60 3.93 22.41 6.15
N ASP A 61 4.45 21.98 7.28
CA ASP A 61 5.58 21.07 7.39
C ASP A 61 5.38 20.19 8.63
N TYR A 62 5.51 18.88 8.46
CA TYR A 62 5.25 17.90 9.53
C TYR A 62 6.03 18.21 10.83
N TYR A 63 7.24 18.78 10.73
CA TYR A 63 8.11 19.03 11.86
C TYR A 63 8.12 20.51 12.29
N TYR A 64 8.26 21.44 11.32
CA TYR A 64 8.47 22.85 11.62
C TYR A 64 7.18 23.67 11.71
N ARG A 65 6.10 23.24 11.00
CA ARG A 65 4.77 23.89 10.98
C ARG A 65 3.69 22.81 10.94
N PRO A 66 3.48 22.07 12.07
CA PRO A 66 2.73 20.82 12.09
C PRO A 66 1.20 20.97 12.05
N GLU A 67 0.68 22.18 12.03
CA GLU A 67 -0.76 22.41 11.91
C GLU A 67 -1.24 21.96 10.53
N TYR A 68 -1.98 20.83 10.50
CA TYR A 68 -2.47 20.28 9.24
C TYR A 68 -3.45 21.24 8.58
N PRO A 69 -3.27 21.58 7.28
CA PRO A 69 -4.08 22.59 6.61
C PRO A 69 -5.52 22.13 6.41
N GLU A 70 -6.47 23.02 6.69
CA GLU A 70 -7.89 22.79 6.49
C GLU A 70 -8.39 23.35 5.16
N GLY A 71 -9.43 22.69 4.60
CA GLY A 71 -10.10 23.09 3.38
C GLY A 71 -9.34 22.72 2.11
N LYS A 72 -9.63 23.43 1.02
CA LYS A 72 -9.06 23.18 -0.31
C LYS A 72 -8.23 24.37 -0.79
N PHE A 73 -7.25 24.08 -1.63
CA PHE A 73 -6.31 25.04 -2.19
C PHE A 73 -6.36 25.04 -3.70
N ASP A 74 -6.27 26.23 -4.31
CA ASP A 74 -6.27 26.38 -5.77
C ASP A 74 -4.90 26.11 -6.35
N THR A 75 -3.86 26.42 -5.57
CA THR A 75 -2.47 26.10 -5.92
C THR A 75 -1.80 25.41 -4.73
N ILE A 76 -1.12 24.31 -4.99
CA ILE A 76 -0.23 23.68 -4.01
C ILE A 76 1.15 23.54 -4.64
N PHE A 77 2.20 23.88 -3.93
CA PHE A 77 3.54 23.48 -4.37
C PHE A 77 4.27 22.68 -3.28
N CYS A 78 5.05 21.71 -3.73
CA CYS A 78 5.79 20.77 -2.89
C CYS A 78 7.23 20.72 -3.42
N VAL A 79 8.14 21.44 -2.79
CA VAL A 79 9.48 21.73 -3.31
C VAL A 79 10.54 20.93 -2.57
N TYR A 80 11.18 20.00 -3.26
CA TYR A 80 12.29 19.16 -2.78
C TYR A 80 11.95 18.22 -1.61
N VAL A 81 10.66 17.98 -1.36
CA VAL A 81 10.19 17.09 -0.29
C VAL A 81 10.33 15.62 -0.69
N LEU A 82 9.91 15.25 -1.90
CA LEU A 82 9.87 13.85 -2.33
C LEU A 82 11.27 13.21 -2.38
N ASN A 83 12.30 13.98 -2.65
CA ASN A 83 13.68 13.47 -2.75
C ASN A 83 14.30 12.98 -1.43
N VAL A 84 13.70 13.36 -0.30
CA VAL A 84 14.20 13.00 1.04
C VAL A 84 13.29 12.00 1.76
N LEU A 85 12.31 11.47 1.05
CA LEU A 85 11.32 10.52 1.55
C LEU A 85 11.47 9.16 0.88
N GLU A 86 11.22 8.11 1.64
CA GLU A 86 11.09 6.74 1.12
C GLU A 86 9.78 6.60 0.32
N PRO A 87 9.64 5.59 -0.56
CA PRO A 87 8.51 5.47 -1.49
C PRO A 87 7.13 5.51 -0.82
N TYR A 88 6.99 4.92 0.37
CA TYR A 88 5.73 4.96 1.13
C TYR A 88 5.35 6.40 1.50
N ALA A 89 6.27 7.14 2.11
CA ALA A 89 6.04 8.52 2.52
C ALA A 89 5.86 9.47 1.32
N GLN A 90 6.50 9.19 0.17
CA GLN A 90 6.23 9.92 -1.08
C GLN A 90 4.77 9.74 -1.52
N ALA A 91 4.24 8.52 -1.45
CA ALA A 91 2.85 8.24 -1.80
C ALA A 91 1.88 8.97 -0.84
N GLU A 92 2.16 9.01 0.46
CA GLU A 92 1.37 9.77 1.44
C GLU A 92 1.37 11.27 1.14
N VAL A 93 2.52 11.87 0.84
CA VAL A 93 2.61 13.28 0.43
C VAL A 93 1.73 13.54 -0.79
N MET A 94 1.80 12.69 -1.81
CA MET A 94 0.99 12.84 -3.03
C MET A 94 -0.51 12.70 -2.76
N MET A 95 -0.92 11.74 -1.92
CA MET A 95 -2.32 11.58 -1.52
C MET A 95 -2.82 12.80 -0.74
N ASN A 96 -2.03 13.32 0.20
CA ASN A 96 -2.38 14.53 0.95
C ASN A 96 -2.50 15.74 0.04
N VAL A 97 -1.52 15.98 -0.85
CA VAL A 97 -1.58 17.07 -1.83
C VAL A 97 -2.80 16.94 -2.74
N SER A 98 -3.08 15.75 -3.27
CA SER A 98 -4.26 15.54 -4.12
C SER A 98 -5.56 15.72 -3.36
N ASN A 99 -5.63 15.27 -2.10
CA ASN A 99 -6.82 15.46 -1.27
C ASN A 99 -7.04 16.94 -0.92
N LEU A 100 -6.00 17.71 -0.64
CA LEU A 100 -6.10 19.15 -0.31
C LEU A 100 -6.31 20.03 -1.54
N LEU A 101 -6.02 19.55 -2.74
CA LEU A 101 -6.18 20.29 -3.98
C LEU A 101 -7.67 20.51 -4.31
N SER A 102 -8.05 21.72 -4.69
CA SER A 102 -9.40 22.00 -5.19
C SER A 102 -9.67 21.26 -6.51
N PRO A 103 -10.94 20.98 -6.88
CA PRO A 103 -11.24 20.22 -8.10
C PRO A 103 -10.73 20.87 -9.40
N LYS A 104 -10.48 22.17 -9.41
CA LYS A 104 -9.91 22.92 -10.54
C LYS A 104 -8.49 23.40 -10.27
N GLY A 105 -7.93 23.02 -9.13
CA GLY A 105 -6.61 23.42 -8.68
C GLY A 105 -5.48 22.78 -9.48
N THR A 106 -4.29 23.30 -9.26
CA THR A 106 -3.06 22.78 -9.85
C THR A 106 -2.01 22.62 -8.76
N ALA A 107 -1.37 21.46 -8.70
CA ALA A 107 -0.22 21.28 -7.84
C ALA A 107 1.09 21.23 -8.64
N TYR A 108 2.17 21.66 -8.00
CA TYR A 108 3.52 21.70 -8.58
C TYR A 108 4.47 20.93 -7.68
N PHE A 109 5.16 19.95 -8.24
CA PHE A 109 6.18 19.17 -7.54
C PHE A 109 7.55 19.51 -8.12
N ALA A 110 8.43 20.06 -7.31
CA ALA A 110 9.82 20.24 -7.70
C ALA A 110 10.68 19.15 -7.06
N VAL A 111 11.46 18.46 -7.88
CA VAL A 111 12.37 17.40 -7.45
C VAL A 111 13.80 17.71 -7.87
N ARG A 112 14.75 17.32 -7.05
CA ARG A 112 16.18 17.49 -7.36
C ARG A 112 16.64 16.53 -8.46
N ARG A 113 17.60 16.99 -9.29
CA ARG A 113 18.27 16.25 -10.35
C ARG A 113 19.77 16.08 -10.13
N ASP A 114 20.31 16.77 -9.13
CA ASP A 114 21.74 16.80 -8.78
C ASP A 114 22.13 15.73 -7.75
N ILE A 115 21.23 14.80 -7.42
CA ILE A 115 21.51 13.71 -6.48
C ILE A 115 22.38 12.65 -7.12
N LYS A 116 23.63 12.52 -6.64
CA LYS A 116 24.61 11.55 -7.14
C LYS A 116 24.50 10.18 -6.48
N GLU A 117 24.14 10.15 -5.20
CA GLU A 117 24.05 8.92 -4.40
C GLU A 117 22.66 8.78 -3.81
N VAL A 118 22.07 7.61 -3.95
CA VAL A 118 20.73 7.25 -3.48
C VAL A 118 20.84 6.38 -2.22
N GLY A 119 19.94 6.57 -1.28
CA GLY A 119 19.85 5.78 -0.05
C GLY A 119 20.07 6.59 1.22
N PHE A 120 20.27 5.86 2.30
CA PHE A 120 20.52 6.45 3.62
C PHE A 120 21.90 7.06 3.73
N ARG A 121 21.98 8.26 4.27
CA ARG A 121 23.21 8.99 4.58
C ARG A 121 23.25 9.34 6.06
N PHE A 122 24.40 9.13 6.69
CA PHE A 122 24.63 9.53 8.06
C PHE A 122 24.93 11.03 8.12
N HIS A 123 24.15 11.77 8.90
CA HIS A 123 24.36 13.20 9.14
C HIS A 123 25.27 13.39 10.35
N ALA A 124 26.55 13.70 10.14
CA ALA A 124 27.58 13.72 11.18
C ALA A 124 27.29 14.66 12.37
N ILE A 125 26.67 15.83 12.10
CA ILE A 125 26.34 16.83 13.14
C ILE A 125 25.23 16.32 14.06
N TYR A 126 24.13 15.80 13.48
CA TYR A 126 22.97 15.34 14.25
C TYR A 126 23.09 13.87 14.68
N ARG A 127 24.08 13.13 14.16
CA ARG A 127 24.32 11.70 14.42
C ARG A 127 23.10 10.81 14.08
N GLU A 128 22.35 11.21 13.05
CA GLU A 128 21.12 10.59 12.58
C GLU A 128 21.21 10.27 11.10
N TYR A 129 20.29 9.45 10.60
CA TYR A 129 20.21 9.12 9.18
C TYR A 129 19.20 10.00 8.45
N THR A 130 19.55 10.41 7.24
CA THR A 130 18.63 11.01 6.26
C THR A 130 18.63 10.15 5.00
N TYR A 131 17.52 10.14 4.28
CA TYR A 131 17.38 9.43 3.03
C TYR A 131 17.42 10.42 1.85
N GLN A 132 17.96 9.99 0.71
CA GLN A 132 17.89 10.74 -0.55
C GLN A 132 17.64 9.78 -1.71
N CYS A 133 16.80 10.21 -2.65
CA CYS A 133 16.52 9.46 -3.87
C CYS A 133 16.22 10.36 -5.07
N ASN A 134 16.43 9.79 -6.25
CA ASN A 134 15.98 10.38 -7.51
C ASN A 134 14.49 10.05 -7.71
N VAL A 135 13.67 11.06 -7.97
CA VAL A 135 12.23 10.93 -8.19
C VAL A 135 11.87 11.34 -9.61
N ARG A 136 11.17 10.47 -10.34
CA ARG A 136 10.54 10.79 -11.63
C ARG A 136 9.03 10.64 -11.50
N LEU A 137 8.29 11.67 -11.90
CA LEU A 137 6.84 11.68 -11.85
C LEU A 137 6.25 11.60 -13.26
N PRO A 138 5.14 10.87 -13.47
CA PRO A 138 4.47 10.75 -14.76
C PRO A 138 3.57 11.97 -15.08
N PHE A 139 4.05 13.16 -14.71
CA PHE A 139 3.32 14.41 -14.89
C PHE A 139 3.97 15.29 -15.94
N LEU A 140 3.28 16.35 -16.35
CA LEU A 140 3.83 17.30 -17.30
C LEU A 140 5.02 18.05 -16.69
N SER A 141 6.20 17.87 -17.27
CA SER A 141 7.39 18.62 -16.93
C SER A 141 7.30 20.04 -17.52
N LEU A 142 7.40 21.05 -16.65
CA LEU A 142 7.39 22.46 -17.05
C LEU A 142 8.78 23.01 -17.25
N GLU A 143 9.72 22.56 -16.42
CA GLU A 143 11.11 22.99 -16.41
C GLU A 143 11.96 21.79 -15.99
N CYS A 144 13.05 21.54 -16.70
CA CYS A 144 14.01 20.48 -16.38
C CYS A 144 15.43 20.96 -16.67
N ASN A 145 16.30 20.91 -15.66
CA ASN A 145 17.71 21.23 -15.79
C ASN A 145 18.57 20.31 -14.92
N SER A 146 19.88 20.55 -14.84
CA SER A 146 20.78 19.72 -14.05
C SER A 146 20.54 19.76 -12.53
N SER A 147 19.83 20.75 -12.02
CA SER A 147 19.60 20.93 -10.59
C SER A 147 18.24 20.45 -10.14
N TYR A 148 17.20 20.66 -10.95
CA TYR A 148 15.84 20.28 -10.59
C TYR A 148 14.96 20.03 -11.81
N GLU A 149 13.80 19.38 -11.56
CA GLU A 149 12.69 19.28 -12.50
C GLU A 149 11.40 19.68 -11.80
N LEU A 150 10.58 20.49 -12.46
CA LEU A 150 9.32 21.01 -11.98
C LEU A 150 8.17 20.38 -12.76
N TYR A 151 7.33 19.66 -12.07
CA TYR A 151 6.16 18.97 -12.63
C TYR A 151 4.87 19.71 -12.29
N ARG A 152 3.93 19.71 -13.26
CA ARG A 152 2.54 20.16 -13.07
C ARG A 152 1.63 18.96 -12.91
N TYR A 153 0.89 18.94 -11.82
CA TYR A 153 -0.13 17.94 -11.51
C TYR A 153 -1.52 18.57 -11.52
N ASN A 154 -2.47 17.88 -12.15
CA ASN A 154 -3.90 18.11 -12.04
C ASN A 154 -4.58 16.78 -11.77
N HIS A 155 -5.77 16.78 -11.16
CA HIS A 155 -6.53 15.56 -10.90
C HIS A 155 -6.71 14.73 -12.17
N PHE A 156 -6.60 13.41 -12.03
CA PHE A 156 -6.68 12.47 -13.14
C PHE A 156 -7.95 12.64 -13.96
N ASN A 157 -9.10 12.83 -13.31
CA ASN A 157 -10.39 13.04 -13.98
C ASN A 157 -10.56 14.43 -14.62
N LYS A 158 -9.58 15.32 -14.48
CA LYS A 158 -9.56 16.66 -15.14
C LYS A 158 -8.62 16.70 -16.34
N LEU A 159 -7.83 15.68 -16.54
CA LEU A 159 -6.94 15.56 -17.69
C LEU A 159 -7.76 15.51 -19.00
N PRO A 160 -7.20 15.93 -20.13
CA PRO A 160 -7.85 15.77 -21.43
C PRO A 160 -8.19 14.31 -21.71
N ARG A 161 -9.40 14.06 -22.19
CA ARG A 161 -9.81 12.72 -22.60
C ARG A 161 -8.96 12.22 -23.74
N LYS A 162 -8.53 10.97 -23.67
CA LYS A 162 -7.80 10.32 -24.75
C LYS A 162 -8.76 10.00 -25.89
N LYS A 163 -8.48 10.51 -27.08
CA LYS A 163 -9.30 10.27 -28.28
C LYS A 163 -9.28 8.77 -28.60
N GLY A 164 -10.47 8.19 -28.81
CA GLY A 164 -10.61 6.75 -29.13
C GLY A 164 -10.58 5.81 -27.92
N GLU A 165 -10.35 6.32 -26.70
CA GLU A 165 -10.39 5.51 -25.48
C GLU A 165 -11.83 5.29 -25.03
N THR A 166 -12.27 4.02 -25.00
CA THR A 166 -13.64 3.61 -24.62
C THR A 166 -13.77 3.22 -23.15
N CYS A 167 -12.66 2.97 -22.46
CA CYS A 167 -12.67 2.59 -21.06
C CYS A 167 -13.12 3.76 -20.16
N SER A 168 -14.19 3.56 -19.41
CA SER A 168 -14.73 4.56 -18.47
C SER A 168 -13.75 4.97 -17.37
N PHE A 169 -12.86 4.06 -16.96
CA PHE A 169 -11.86 4.33 -15.93
C PHE A 169 -10.61 5.04 -16.49
N CYS A 170 -10.25 4.83 -17.75
CA CYS A 170 -9.21 5.64 -18.41
C CYS A 170 -9.69 7.08 -18.68
N ASN A 171 -10.99 7.25 -18.88
CA ASN A 171 -11.66 8.55 -19.09
C ASN A 171 -12.65 8.85 -17.96
N LEU A 172 -12.16 8.80 -16.72
CA LEU A 172 -12.97 9.03 -15.54
C LEU A 172 -13.80 10.32 -15.66
N SER A 173 -15.09 10.25 -15.31
CA SER A 173 -15.97 11.41 -15.43
C SER A 173 -15.47 12.57 -14.56
N ARG A 174 -15.59 13.80 -15.09
CA ARG A 174 -15.22 15.02 -14.35
C ARG A 174 -16.09 15.28 -13.12
N SER A 175 -17.27 14.65 -13.05
CA SER A 175 -18.19 14.74 -11.90
C SER A 175 -17.86 13.76 -10.77
N VAL A 176 -17.00 12.77 -11.03
CA VAL A 176 -16.59 11.79 -9.99
C VAL A 176 -15.81 12.51 -8.89
N GLU A 177 -16.18 12.25 -7.65
CA GLU A 177 -15.48 12.72 -6.47
C GLU A 177 -14.24 11.85 -6.23
N VAL A 178 -13.06 12.41 -6.53
CA VAL A 178 -11.77 11.79 -6.27
C VAL A 178 -11.43 11.96 -4.79
N ILE A 179 -11.10 10.86 -4.12
CA ILE A 179 -10.71 10.86 -2.71
C ILE A 179 -9.23 11.23 -2.59
N CYS A 180 -8.37 10.53 -3.32
CA CYS A 180 -6.93 10.81 -3.35
C CYS A 180 -6.28 10.17 -4.58
N GLU A 181 -5.04 10.60 -4.87
CA GLU A 181 -4.25 10.10 -5.98
C GLU A 181 -2.77 9.92 -5.57
N THR A 182 -2.13 8.91 -6.16
CA THR A 182 -0.68 8.78 -6.20
C THR A 182 -0.16 9.07 -7.62
N ALA A 183 1.13 8.86 -7.85
CA ALA A 183 1.68 8.94 -9.20
C ALA A 183 0.99 7.99 -10.19
N THR A 184 0.67 6.79 -9.73
CA THR A 184 0.23 5.66 -10.58
C THR A 184 -1.22 5.23 -10.38
N CYS A 185 -1.87 5.61 -9.28
CA CYS A 185 -3.20 5.17 -8.92
C CYS A 185 -4.13 6.34 -8.56
N VAL A 186 -5.44 6.10 -8.61
CA VAL A 186 -6.49 7.03 -8.19
C VAL A 186 -7.58 6.29 -7.43
N ALA A 187 -8.07 6.89 -6.36
CA ALA A 187 -9.21 6.42 -5.58
C ALA A 187 -10.38 7.42 -5.67
N PHE A 188 -11.58 6.91 -5.83
CA PHE A 188 -12.80 7.71 -5.96
C PHE A 188 -14.00 6.96 -5.42
N TYR A 189 -15.07 7.69 -5.08
CA TYR A 189 -16.34 7.07 -4.71
C TYR A 189 -17.01 6.42 -5.91
N ASP A 190 -17.50 5.18 -5.71
CA ASP A 190 -18.20 4.44 -6.77
C ASP A 190 -19.47 5.18 -7.20
N GLY A 191 -19.70 5.26 -8.51
CA GLY A 191 -20.90 5.85 -9.08
C GLY A 191 -22.17 4.99 -8.87
N TYR A 192 -21.99 3.71 -8.53
CA TYR A 192 -23.06 2.74 -8.22
C TYR A 192 -22.80 2.08 -6.86
N PRO A 193 -22.82 2.85 -5.76
CA PRO A 193 -22.39 2.36 -4.47
C PRO A 193 -23.36 1.31 -3.91
N VAL A 194 -22.82 0.19 -3.40
CA VAL A 194 -23.60 -0.85 -2.72
C VAL A 194 -23.82 -0.53 -1.23
N SER A 195 -23.06 0.42 -0.70
CA SER A 195 -23.19 0.94 0.67
C SER A 195 -22.65 2.38 0.73
N PRO A 196 -23.04 3.20 1.73
CA PRO A 196 -22.47 4.52 1.92
C PRO A 196 -20.94 4.47 2.04
N GLY A 197 -20.24 5.29 1.26
CA GLY A 197 -18.77 5.34 1.26
C GLY A 197 -18.08 4.27 0.41
N HIS A 198 -18.81 3.46 -0.38
CA HIS A 198 -18.18 2.51 -1.31
C HIS A 198 -17.21 3.23 -2.25
N ALA A 199 -15.96 2.82 -2.24
CA ALA A 199 -14.90 3.42 -3.01
C ALA A 199 -14.20 2.41 -3.92
N LEU A 200 -13.65 2.92 -5.03
CA LEU A 200 -12.83 2.17 -5.97
C LEU A 200 -11.41 2.73 -5.99
N ILE A 201 -10.43 1.84 -6.07
CA ILE A 201 -9.02 2.18 -6.26
C ILE A 201 -8.58 1.53 -7.57
N ILE A 202 -8.09 2.34 -8.51
CA ILE A 202 -7.66 1.89 -9.84
C ILE A 202 -6.24 2.36 -10.16
N PRO A 203 -5.47 1.62 -10.98
CA PRO A 203 -4.26 2.16 -11.61
C PRO A 203 -4.64 3.21 -12.67
N LYS A 204 -3.80 4.20 -12.89
CA LYS A 204 -3.99 5.20 -13.98
C LYS A 204 -3.66 4.62 -15.37
N ARG A 205 -2.83 3.58 -15.41
CA ARG A 205 -2.53 2.81 -16.61
C ARG A 205 -3.67 1.82 -16.88
N HIS A 206 -4.09 1.71 -18.13
CA HIS A 206 -5.07 0.69 -18.52
C HIS A 206 -4.45 -0.71 -18.39
N VAL A 207 -4.99 -1.51 -17.50
CA VAL A 207 -4.62 -2.91 -17.30
C VAL A 207 -5.86 -3.68 -16.84
N ALA A 208 -6.14 -4.82 -17.48
CA ALA A 208 -7.38 -5.55 -17.25
C ALA A 208 -7.30 -6.46 -16.01
N SER A 209 -6.18 -7.14 -15.79
CA SER A 209 -6.00 -8.14 -14.74
C SER A 209 -5.13 -7.61 -13.59
N TYR A 210 -5.52 -7.90 -12.35
CA TYR A 210 -4.71 -7.62 -11.15
C TYR A 210 -3.32 -8.27 -11.22
N PHE A 211 -3.22 -9.42 -11.87
CA PHE A 211 -1.96 -10.17 -12.00
C PHE A 211 -0.98 -9.52 -12.98
N ASP A 212 -1.46 -8.61 -13.85
CA ASP A 212 -0.64 -7.85 -14.80
C ASP A 212 -0.19 -6.48 -14.28
N LEU A 213 -0.55 -6.15 -13.03
CA LEU A 213 -0.04 -4.96 -12.35
C LEU A 213 1.46 -5.09 -12.07
N THR A 214 2.18 -3.99 -12.18
CA THR A 214 3.55 -3.89 -11.67
C THR A 214 3.57 -3.96 -10.14
N ASN A 215 4.70 -4.32 -9.55
CA ASN A 215 4.86 -4.31 -8.09
C ASN A 215 4.57 -2.91 -7.52
N HIS A 216 5.06 -1.87 -8.19
CA HIS A 216 4.85 -0.50 -7.77
C HIS A 216 3.36 -0.08 -7.78
N GLU A 217 2.58 -0.51 -8.78
CA GLU A 217 1.14 -0.26 -8.81
C GLU A 217 0.41 -1.01 -7.69
N ARG A 218 0.77 -2.28 -7.43
CA ARG A 218 0.21 -3.06 -6.31
C ARG A 218 0.50 -2.41 -4.95
N GLU A 219 1.74 -1.98 -4.74
CA GLU A 219 2.13 -1.26 -3.52
C GLU A 219 1.35 0.05 -3.37
N ALA A 220 1.25 0.85 -4.43
CA ALA A 220 0.48 2.09 -4.43
C ALA A 220 -1.00 1.86 -4.09
N MET A 221 -1.64 0.82 -4.67
CA MET A 221 -3.02 0.47 -4.36
C MET A 221 -3.20 0.06 -2.89
N ASN A 222 -2.25 -0.70 -2.31
CA ASN A 222 -2.31 -1.12 -0.92
C ASN A 222 -2.11 0.07 0.06
N ILE A 223 -1.21 0.99 -0.26
CA ILE A 223 -1.01 2.21 0.52
C ILE A 223 -2.29 3.06 0.48
N MET A 224 -2.86 3.25 -0.72
CA MET A 224 -4.10 3.99 -0.91
C MET A 224 -5.27 3.36 -0.16
N LEU A 225 -5.35 2.03 -0.09
CA LEU A 225 -6.41 1.33 0.62
C LEU A 225 -6.50 1.77 2.10
N GLN A 226 -5.37 1.89 2.78
CA GLN A 226 -5.32 2.34 4.17
C GLN A 226 -5.74 3.81 4.30
N TYR A 227 -5.24 4.67 3.42
CA TYR A 227 -5.57 6.09 3.41
C TYR A 227 -7.07 6.32 3.12
N VAL A 228 -7.62 5.64 2.11
CA VAL A 228 -9.04 5.74 1.74
C VAL A 228 -9.92 5.22 2.87
N LYS A 229 -9.53 4.11 3.51
CA LYS A 229 -10.23 3.59 4.70
C LYS A 229 -10.31 4.67 5.79
N GLN A 230 -9.20 5.34 6.10
CA GLN A 230 -9.21 6.41 7.11
C GLN A 230 -10.19 7.53 6.73
N LYS A 231 -10.20 7.98 5.48
CA LYS A 231 -11.13 9.02 4.99
C LYS A 231 -12.59 8.59 5.05
N ILE A 232 -12.85 7.32 4.82
CA ILE A 232 -14.19 6.73 4.95
C ILE A 232 -14.59 6.63 6.43
N ASP A 233 -13.68 6.19 7.31
CA ASP A 233 -13.92 6.13 8.76
C ASP A 233 -14.29 7.53 9.31
N GLU A 234 -13.55 8.57 8.92
CA GLU A 234 -13.80 9.95 9.34
C GLU A 234 -15.19 10.47 8.90
N ARG A 235 -15.67 10.07 7.71
CA ARG A 235 -16.90 10.60 7.11
C ARG A 235 -18.15 9.76 7.34
N TYR A 236 -18.01 8.44 7.36
CA TYR A 236 -19.14 7.49 7.29
C TYR A 236 -19.24 6.56 8.50
N HIS A 237 -18.21 6.43 9.33
CA HIS A 237 -18.17 5.62 10.55
C HIS A 237 -18.67 4.17 10.38
N PRO A 238 -18.15 3.38 9.43
CA PRO A 238 -18.60 2.01 9.19
C PRO A 238 -18.17 1.06 10.32
N ASP A 239 -18.92 -0.05 10.48
CA ASP A 239 -18.61 -1.11 11.46
C ASP A 239 -17.60 -2.13 10.92
N GLY A 240 -17.32 -2.15 9.61
CA GLY A 240 -16.41 -3.09 8.98
C GLY A 240 -16.25 -2.86 7.48
N TYR A 241 -15.51 -3.75 6.81
CA TYR A 241 -15.22 -3.62 5.38
C TYR A 241 -15.20 -4.98 4.68
N ASN A 242 -15.63 -4.97 3.40
CA ASN A 242 -15.23 -5.98 2.44
C ASN A 242 -14.29 -5.35 1.40
N ILE A 243 -13.22 -6.08 1.06
CA ILE A 243 -12.25 -5.66 0.06
C ILE A 243 -12.20 -6.76 -0.98
N GLY A 244 -12.25 -6.38 -2.26
CA GLY A 244 -12.23 -7.37 -3.33
C GLY A 244 -11.85 -6.80 -4.69
N ILE A 245 -11.40 -7.69 -5.58
CA ILE A 245 -11.10 -7.41 -6.97
C ILE A 245 -11.71 -8.52 -7.80
N ASN A 246 -12.49 -8.16 -8.82
CA ASN A 246 -12.99 -9.10 -9.81
C ASN A 246 -11.97 -9.21 -10.95
N VAL A 247 -11.57 -10.43 -11.30
CA VAL A 247 -10.64 -10.67 -12.41
C VAL A 247 -11.32 -11.56 -13.42
N ASN A 248 -11.46 -11.06 -14.63
CA ASN A 248 -12.16 -11.66 -15.76
C ASN A 248 -13.69 -11.77 -15.59
N GLU A 249 -14.36 -12.06 -16.69
CA GLU A 249 -15.81 -12.10 -16.81
C GLU A 249 -16.47 -13.10 -15.85
N ALA A 250 -15.89 -14.30 -15.71
CA ALA A 250 -16.40 -15.34 -14.81
C ALA A 250 -16.42 -14.92 -13.33
N ALA A 251 -15.58 -13.96 -12.93
CA ALA A 251 -15.58 -13.37 -11.58
C ALA A 251 -16.45 -12.11 -11.47
N GLY A 252 -17.15 -11.73 -12.54
CA GLY A 252 -18.04 -10.56 -12.57
C GLY A 252 -17.34 -9.24 -12.86
N GLN A 253 -16.16 -9.24 -13.47
CA GLN A 253 -15.51 -8.02 -13.92
C GLN A 253 -16.30 -7.41 -15.08
N SER A 254 -16.97 -6.28 -14.83
CA SER A 254 -17.78 -5.57 -15.83
C SER A 254 -17.00 -4.51 -16.61
N VAL A 255 -15.96 -3.94 -16.01
CA VAL A 255 -15.02 -3.01 -16.66
C VAL A 255 -13.66 -3.67 -16.68
N PHE A 256 -13.11 -3.92 -17.89
CA PHE A 256 -11.79 -4.56 -18.07
C PHE A 256 -10.64 -3.56 -17.82
N HIS A 257 -10.66 -2.99 -16.65
CA HIS A 257 -9.64 -2.17 -16.04
C HIS A 257 -9.63 -2.51 -14.55
N VAL A 258 -8.49 -2.90 -14.00
CA VAL A 258 -8.39 -3.32 -12.59
C VAL A 258 -9.00 -2.28 -11.67
N HIS A 259 -9.89 -2.73 -10.81
CA HIS A 259 -10.47 -1.91 -9.76
C HIS A 259 -10.62 -2.72 -8.49
N MET A 260 -10.10 -2.16 -7.42
CA MET A 260 -10.23 -2.70 -6.07
C MET A 260 -11.41 -2.02 -5.40
N HIS A 261 -12.38 -2.81 -4.98
CA HIS A 261 -13.50 -2.33 -4.18
C HIS A 261 -13.12 -2.24 -2.71
N LEU A 262 -13.41 -1.10 -2.09
CA LEU A 262 -13.45 -0.94 -0.63
C LEU A 262 -14.89 -0.66 -0.25
N ILE A 263 -15.56 -1.67 0.30
CA ILE A 263 -17.00 -1.65 0.60
C ILE A 263 -17.18 -1.52 2.10
N PRO A 264 -17.59 -0.35 2.61
CA PRO A 264 -17.97 -0.18 4.01
C PRO A 264 -19.16 -1.06 4.37
N ARG A 265 -19.16 -1.60 5.57
CA ARG A 265 -20.22 -2.46 6.08
C ARG A 265 -20.77 -1.88 7.38
N TYR A 266 -22.07 -2.01 7.54
CA TYR A 266 -22.81 -1.45 8.68
C TYR A 266 -23.59 -2.55 9.38
N LYS A 267 -23.70 -2.51 10.72
CA LYS A 267 -24.51 -3.46 11.47
C LYS A 267 -25.95 -3.45 10.98
N GLY A 268 -26.44 -4.61 10.56
CA GLY A 268 -27.80 -4.77 10.05
C GLY A 268 -27.97 -4.51 8.55
N ASP A 269 -26.91 -4.18 7.81
CA ASP A 269 -26.96 -3.99 6.35
C ASP A 269 -27.37 -5.27 5.60
N VAL A 270 -27.07 -6.44 6.16
CA VAL A 270 -27.56 -7.75 5.71
C VAL A 270 -28.00 -8.59 6.91
N LYS A 271 -28.98 -9.50 6.71
CA LYS A 271 -29.50 -10.37 7.78
C LYS A 271 -28.44 -11.27 8.40
N ASN A 272 -27.52 -11.78 7.61
CA ASN A 272 -26.45 -12.64 8.08
C ASN A 272 -25.15 -12.36 7.30
N PRO A 273 -24.21 -11.60 7.88
CA PRO A 273 -22.95 -11.25 7.24
C PRO A 273 -21.89 -12.37 7.26
N LYS A 274 -22.18 -13.49 8.00
CA LYS A 274 -21.22 -14.59 8.15
C LYS A 274 -20.79 -15.14 6.81
N GLY A 275 -19.47 -15.26 6.61
CA GLY A 275 -18.85 -15.74 5.36
C GLY A 275 -18.47 -14.63 4.39
N GLY A 276 -19.00 -13.40 4.52
CA GLY A 276 -18.55 -12.23 3.77
C GLY A 276 -18.33 -12.47 2.28
N VAL A 277 -17.09 -12.28 1.82
CA VAL A 277 -16.67 -12.46 0.41
C VAL A 277 -16.99 -13.85 -0.19
N ARG A 278 -17.21 -14.88 0.61
CA ARG A 278 -17.64 -16.19 0.09
C ARG A 278 -19.02 -16.15 -0.58
N GLY A 279 -19.81 -15.09 -0.30
CA GLY A 279 -21.10 -14.85 -0.93
C GLY A 279 -21.05 -14.62 -2.43
N VAL A 280 -19.87 -14.41 -3.04
CA VAL A 280 -19.66 -14.35 -4.50
C VAL A 280 -20.11 -15.64 -5.20
N ILE A 281 -20.15 -16.77 -4.49
CA ILE A 281 -20.75 -18.02 -4.96
C ILE A 281 -22.09 -18.20 -4.20
N PRO A 282 -23.26 -18.00 -4.84
CA PRO A 282 -24.56 -18.14 -4.19
C PRO A 282 -24.71 -19.50 -3.51
N GLY A 283 -25.22 -19.52 -2.28
CA GLY A 283 -25.38 -20.73 -1.48
C GLY A 283 -24.10 -21.30 -0.85
N LYS A 284 -22.93 -20.74 -1.16
CA LYS A 284 -21.63 -21.16 -0.56
C LYS A 284 -21.10 -20.16 0.49
N GLN A 285 -21.81 -19.07 0.73
CA GLN A 285 -21.41 -18.03 1.67
C GLN A 285 -21.21 -18.57 3.08
N GLN A 286 -22.20 -19.33 3.58
CA GLN A 286 -22.15 -19.90 4.92
C GLN A 286 -21.45 -21.24 4.93
N TYR A 287 -20.58 -21.44 5.90
CA TYR A 287 -19.95 -22.71 6.18
C TYR A 287 -20.49 -23.28 7.48
N ARG A 288 -20.80 -24.58 7.49
CA ARG A 288 -21.13 -25.28 8.72
C ARG A 288 -19.86 -25.42 9.55
N MET A 289 -19.90 -25.02 10.80
CA MET A 289 -18.81 -25.34 11.73
C MET A 289 -18.67 -26.84 11.85
N ARG A 290 -17.45 -27.36 11.93
CA ARG A 290 -17.15 -28.80 11.99
C ARG A 290 -17.94 -29.54 13.07
N GLN A 291 -18.38 -28.85 14.14
CA GLN A 291 -19.19 -29.40 15.21
C GLN A 291 -20.60 -29.84 14.76
N GLU A 292 -21.19 -29.25 13.72
CA GLU A 292 -22.51 -29.66 13.21
C GLU A 292 -22.42 -30.86 12.24
N ARG A 293 -21.25 -31.14 11.65
CA ARG A 293 -21.05 -32.32 10.78
C ARG A 293 -20.97 -33.64 11.54
N PHE A 294 -20.73 -33.60 12.85
CA PHE A 294 -20.50 -34.80 13.67
C PHE A 294 -21.73 -35.25 14.47
N LYS A 295 -22.90 -34.62 14.29
CA LYS A 295 -24.11 -35.05 14.99
C LYS A 295 -24.83 -36.23 14.35
N ASP A 296 -24.56 -36.51 13.05
CA ASP A 296 -25.29 -37.54 12.30
C ASP A 296 -24.49 -38.81 12.00
N ASP A 297 -23.23 -38.90 12.43
CA ASP A 297 -22.38 -40.07 12.17
C ASP A 297 -21.57 -40.47 13.41
N SER A 298 -22.21 -41.27 14.27
CA SER A 298 -21.61 -41.69 15.54
C SER A 298 -20.36 -42.57 15.41
N SER A 299 -20.06 -43.09 14.22
CA SER A 299 -18.89 -43.92 13.98
C SER A 299 -17.58 -43.14 13.69
N ILE A 300 -17.71 -41.86 13.23
CA ILE A 300 -16.53 -40.99 12.90
C ILE A 300 -16.10 -40.15 14.10
N VAL A 301 -16.94 -40.03 15.13
CA VAL A 301 -16.73 -39.13 16.28
C VAL A 301 -15.59 -39.59 17.19
N GLU A 302 -15.27 -40.89 17.19
CA GLU A 302 -14.19 -41.44 18.04
C GLU A 302 -12.78 -41.18 17.52
N GLU A 303 -12.60 -41.07 16.19
CA GLU A 303 -11.28 -40.86 15.57
C GLU A 303 -10.84 -39.38 15.51
N CYS A 304 -11.78 -38.42 15.49
CA CYS A 304 -11.47 -36.99 15.37
C CYS A 304 -11.38 -36.22 16.70
N ARG A 305 -11.67 -36.81 17.84
CA ARG A 305 -11.55 -36.20 19.16
C ARG A 305 -10.13 -36.18 19.74
N LYS A 306 -9.14 -36.70 19.03
CA LYS A 306 -7.73 -36.67 19.44
C LYS A 306 -7.06 -35.38 19.00
N SER A 307 -7.43 -34.22 19.56
CA SER A 307 -6.49 -33.11 19.68
C SER A 307 -5.50 -33.48 20.77
N TYR A 308 -4.43 -34.16 20.37
CA TYR A 308 -3.33 -34.45 21.29
C TYR A 308 -2.68 -33.13 21.72
N THR A 309 -2.53 -32.93 23.03
CA THR A 309 -1.73 -31.85 23.57
C THR A 309 -0.27 -32.04 23.17
N LEU A 310 0.53 -30.96 23.23
CA LEU A 310 1.97 -31.05 22.95
C LEU A 310 2.65 -32.07 23.88
N GLU A 311 2.18 -32.22 25.12
CA GLU A 311 2.65 -33.17 26.13
C GLU A 311 2.32 -34.61 25.73
N GLU A 312 1.09 -34.90 25.30
CA GLU A 312 0.71 -36.24 24.82
C GLU A 312 1.49 -36.66 23.56
N ARG A 313 1.77 -35.72 22.64
CA ARG A 313 2.60 -36.01 21.46
C ARG A 313 4.06 -36.24 21.84
N ARG A 314 4.60 -35.51 22.83
CA ARG A 314 5.96 -35.72 23.34
C ARG A 314 6.08 -36.97 24.18
N ALA A 315 5.04 -37.42 24.87
CA ALA A 315 5.01 -38.71 25.53
C ALA A 315 5.14 -39.89 24.52
N LYS A 316 4.58 -39.72 23.31
CA LYS A 316 4.65 -40.74 22.24
C LYS A 316 5.88 -40.58 21.34
N HIS A 317 6.34 -39.36 21.11
CA HIS A 317 7.52 -39.01 20.32
C HIS A 317 8.25 -37.88 21.02
N SER A 318 9.25 -38.20 21.83
CA SER A 318 9.90 -37.25 22.72
C SER A 318 10.51 -36.03 22.00
N ASN A 319 10.88 -36.18 20.75
CA ASN A 319 11.40 -35.11 19.89
C ASN A 319 10.33 -34.45 18.99
N ALA A 320 9.02 -34.62 19.28
CA ALA A 320 7.97 -33.95 18.52
C ALA A 320 8.10 -32.43 18.62
N TYR A 321 8.06 -31.77 17.46
CA TYR A 321 8.19 -30.30 17.28
C TYR A 321 9.54 -29.69 17.72
N MET A 322 10.56 -30.48 17.98
CA MET A 322 11.92 -29.94 18.14
C MET A 322 12.51 -29.56 16.78
N SER A 323 13.36 -28.54 16.73
CA SER A 323 14.05 -28.16 15.49
C SER A 323 14.98 -29.27 15.00
N TRP A 324 15.16 -29.37 13.70
CA TRP A 324 16.18 -30.18 13.05
C TRP A 324 17.47 -29.34 12.98
N ASN A 325 18.62 -30.00 13.16
CA ASN A 325 19.94 -29.40 12.98
C ASN A 325 20.70 -30.15 11.88
N ASP A 326 21.79 -29.58 11.40
CA ASP A 326 22.59 -30.12 10.30
C ASP A 326 23.15 -31.51 10.59
N GLU A 327 23.42 -31.83 11.87
CA GLU A 327 23.94 -33.13 12.30
C GLU A 327 22.84 -34.21 12.23
N SER A 328 21.64 -33.87 12.69
CA SER A 328 20.47 -34.76 12.56
C SER A 328 20.12 -35.02 11.09
N ASP A 329 20.26 -34.02 10.22
CA ASP A 329 20.00 -34.16 8.79
C ASP A 329 21.01 -35.09 8.11
N LYS A 330 22.30 -34.96 8.43
CA LYS A 330 23.35 -35.86 7.93
C LYS A 330 23.11 -37.30 8.35
N VAL A 331 22.72 -37.53 9.60
CA VAL A 331 22.40 -38.86 10.11
C VAL A 331 21.16 -39.42 9.43
N LEU A 332 20.11 -38.59 9.26
CA LEU A 332 18.86 -38.98 8.57
C LEU A 332 19.14 -39.40 7.12
N CYS A 333 19.91 -38.57 6.38
CA CYS A 333 20.29 -38.90 5.00
C CYS A 333 21.06 -40.20 4.93
N ARG A 334 22.06 -40.39 5.76
CA ARG A 334 22.88 -41.62 5.76
C ARG A 334 22.03 -42.87 6.02
N MET A 335 21.21 -42.82 7.08
CA MET A 335 20.36 -43.97 7.43
C MET A 335 19.31 -44.26 6.35
N PHE A 336 18.76 -43.23 5.70
CA PHE A 336 17.83 -43.40 4.59
C PHE A 336 18.52 -44.03 3.37
N ASP A 337 19.74 -43.60 3.02
CA ASP A 337 20.54 -44.12 1.91
C ASP A 337 21.00 -45.59 2.18
N GLU A 338 21.16 -45.96 3.45
CA GLU A 338 21.45 -47.33 3.90
C GLU A 338 20.20 -48.27 3.83
N GLY A 339 19.03 -47.73 3.40
CA GLY A 339 17.81 -48.54 3.18
C GLY A 339 16.93 -48.70 4.43
N ASN A 340 17.13 -47.89 5.46
CA ASN A 340 16.24 -47.89 6.64
C ASN A 340 14.82 -47.48 6.28
N THR A 341 13.83 -48.18 6.84
CA THR A 341 12.41 -47.84 6.64
C THR A 341 11.99 -46.58 7.37
N ILE A 342 10.93 -45.90 6.91
CA ILE A 342 10.36 -44.73 7.61
C ILE A 342 9.97 -45.05 9.05
N ASP A 343 9.60 -46.31 9.32
CA ASP A 343 9.26 -46.77 10.67
C ASP A 343 10.50 -46.82 11.57
N SER A 344 11.59 -47.42 11.10
CA SER A 344 12.86 -47.45 11.80
C SER A 344 13.44 -46.05 12.07
N LEU A 345 13.37 -45.15 11.05
CA LEU A 345 13.79 -43.76 11.18
C LEU A 345 12.91 -42.98 12.18
N SER A 346 11.60 -43.22 12.18
CA SER A 346 10.65 -42.64 13.14
C SER A 346 10.99 -43.00 14.59
N GLU A 347 11.35 -44.24 14.80
CA GLU A 347 11.73 -44.79 16.10
C GLU A 347 13.08 -44.27 16.57
N PHE A 348 14.10 -44.25 15.69
CA PHE A 348 15.43 -43.73 15.97
C PHE A 348 15.43 -42.25 16.34
N PHE A 349 14.76 -41.41 15.53
CA PHE A 349 14.69 -39.97 15.77
C PHE A 349 13.64 -39.58 16.82
N LYS A 350 12.85 -40.53 17.33
CA LYS A 350 11.73 -40.30 18.24
C LYS A 350 10.79 -39.20 17.74
N ARG A 351 10.48 -39.28 16.43
CA ARG A 351 9.58 -38.35 15.73
C ARG A 351 8.52 -39.13 14.96
N SER A 352 7.38 -38.47 14.66
CA SER A 352 6.35 -39.15 13.87
C SER A 352 6.84 -39.45 12.45
N LYS A 353 6.27 -40.50 11.82
CA LYS A 353 6.54 -40.87 10.41
C LYS A 353 6.34 -39.67 9.47
N GLY A 354 5.28 -38.88 9.68
CA GLY A 354 5.03 -37.66 8.91
C GLY A 354 6.13 -36.60 9.05
N ALA A 355 6.76 -36.47 10.23
CA ALA A 355 7.87 -35.55 10.43
C ALA A 355 9.15 -36.02 9.72
N ILE A 356 9.40 -37.33 9.68
CA ILE A 356 10.51 -37.92 8.94
C ILE A 356 10.34 -37.72 7.43
N ILE A 357 9.15 -38.06 6.88
CA ILE A 357 8.83 -37.86 5.45
C ILE A 357 8.95 -36.40 5.06
N SER A 358 8.37 -35.49 5.84
CA SER A 358 8.44 -34.05 5.58
C SER A 358 9.88 -33.53 5.57
N ARG A 359 10.76 -34.08 6.47
CA ARG A 359 12.17 -33.67 6.50
C ARG A 359 12.95 -34.24 5.31
N LEU A 360 12.74 -35.48 4.95
CA LEU A 360 13.35 -36.10 3.77
C LEU A 360 12.99 -35.38 2.48
N LYS A 361 11.73 -34.94 2.33
CA LYS A 361 11.30 -34.07 1.22
C LYS A 361 12.08 -32.76 1.22
N LYS A 362 12.15 -32.08 2.37
CA LYS A 362 12.82 -30.78 2.51
C LYS A 362 14.32 -30.83 2.20
N ILE A 363 14.99 -31.96 2.45
CA ILE A 363 16.41 -32.15 2.12
C ILE A 363 16.63 -32.85 0.77
N GLY A 364 15.56 -33.02 -0.05
CA GLY A 364 15.64 -33.52 -1.43
C GLY A 364 15.92 -35.02 -1.58
N LYS A 365 15.62 -35.85 -0.57
CA LYS A 365 15.83 -37.30 -0.60
C LYS A 365 14.62 -38.07 -1.15
N ILE A 366 13.43 -37.47 -1.17
CA ILE A 366 12.22 -38.02 -1.77
C ILE A 366 11.47 -36.92 -2.51
N GLU A 367 10.90 -37.25 -3.67
CA GLU A 367 10.14 -36.28 -4.47
C GLU A 367 8.77 -35.95 -3.85
N GLU A 368 8.24 -34.76 -4.17
CA GLU A 368 6.84 -34.46 -3.89
C GLU A 368 5.95 -35.28 -4.83
N LEU A 369 5.11 -36.11 -4.26
CA LEU A 369 4.02 -36.78 -4.97
C LEU A 369 2.84 -35.82 -5.14
#